data_408333c6c29c7c5953c69a36ca230263
#
_entry.id   408333c6c29c7c5953c69a36ca230263
#
_cell.length_a   1.000
_cell.length_b   1.000
_cell.length_c   1.000
_cell.angle_alpha   90.00
_cell.angle_beta   90.00
_cell.angle_gamma   90.00
#
_symmetry.space_group_name_H-M   'P 1'
#
loop_
_entity.id
_entity.type
_entity.pdbx_description
1 polymer ?
#
loop_
_entity_poly.entity_id
_entity_poly.type
_entity_poly.pdbx_seq_one_letter_code
_entity_poly.pdbx_strand_id
1 'polypeptide(L)'
;MPDNLALRMRPKTIDQVIGQEHLVGPGKIIRRMVEANRLSSMILYGPPGIGKTSIASAIAGTTKYAFRTFNATVDSKKRLQEIAEEAKFSGGLVLLLDEIHRLDKTKQDFLLPLLESGLVIMIGATTENPFFSVTPAIRSRVQIFELEPLSNQDVKEAIQIALTDPERGFDFPVELDDDALDFIATSTNGDLRSAFNSLDLAVLSTPAKDDGVRHITRDIMENSLQRSYITMDKDGDGHYDVLSALQKSIRGSDVDASLHYAARLIEAGDLPSLARRLTVIAYEDIGLANPEAQIHTVTALDAAQRIGFPEARILIANVVIDLALSPKSNSAYVAIDKALSNLKTSGHLPIPRHLRDGHYSGSKELGNAQNYLYPHNYPGHWVEQEYLPEKIRDHHYFSPEDSGKYERALAQRKETIDKLRNS
;
A
#
# COMPACT_ATOMS: atom_id res chain seq x y z
N MET A 1 21.38 -21.07 -20.52
CA MET A 1 20.58 -20.16 -21.35
C MET A 1 21.16 -18.78 -21.16
N PRO A 2 21.33 -17.96 -22.20
CA PRO A 2 21.75 -16.59 -22.00
C PRO A 2 20.72 -15.88 -21.09
N ASP A 3 21.22 -14.97 -20.25
CA ASP A 3 20.37 -14.17 -19.39
C ASP A 3 19.36 -13.38 -20.23
N ASN A 4 18.13 -13.18 -19.74
CA ASN A 4 17.13 -12.39 -20.46
C ASN A 4 17.55 -10.92 -20.60
N LEU A 5 17.04 -10.23 -21.59
CA LEU A 5 17.41 -8.84 -21.90
C LEU A 5 17.28 -7.92 -20.67
N ALA A 6 16.21 -8.05 -19.88
CA ALA A 6 16.01 -7.24 -18.69
C ALA A 6 17.13 -7.40 -17.64
N LEU A 7 17.76 -8.56 -17.58
CA LEU A 7 18.90 -8.80 -16.67
C LEU A 7 20.20 -8.25 -17.28
N ARG A 8 20.43 -8.45 -18.58
CA ARG A 8 21.61 -7.93 -19.29
C ARG A 8 21.65 -6.39 -19.28
N MET A 9 20.50 -5.77 -19.46
CA MET A 9 20.35 -4.30 -19.47
C MET A 9 20.42 -3.63 -18.11
N ARG A 10 20.61 -4.38 -17.01
CA ARG A 10 20.79 -3.75 -15.69
C ARG A 10 22.00 -2.81 -15.68
N PRO A 11 21.82 -1.56 -15.21
CA PRO A 11 22.92 -0.60 -15.15
C PRO A 11 24.02 -1.09 -14.21
N LYS A 12 25.26 -0.99 -14.67
CA LYS A 12 26.46 -1.32 -13.88
C LYS A 12 27.02 -0.08 -13.17
N THR A 13 26.70 1.11 -13.64
CA THR A 13 27.13 2.39 -13.06
C THR A 13 25.96 3.34 -12.95
N ILE A 14 26.11 4.37 -12.11
CA ILE A 14 25.07 5.38 -11.91
C ILE A 14 24.75 6.17 -13.19
N ASP A 15 25.72 6.29 -14.11
CA ASP A 15 25.55 6.97 -15.39
C ASP A 15 24.72 6.19 -16.40
N GLN A 16 24.53 4.90 -16.17
CA GLN A 16 23.70 4.02 -17.01
C GLN A 16 22.26 3.93 -16.53
N VAL A 17 21.92 4.59 -15.45
CA VAL A 17 20.53 4.61 -14.93
C VAL A 17 19.71 5.55 -15.81
N ILE A 18 18.59 5.04 -16.31
CA ILE A 18 17.64 5.78 -17.15
C ILE A 18 16.50 6.28 -16.27
N GLY A 19 16.11 7.53 -16.47
CA GLY A 19 15.10 8.21 -15.67
C GLY A 19 15.55 8.50 -14.25
N GLN A 20 14.61 8.80 -13.36
CA GLN A 20 14.85 9.13 -11.95
C GLN A 20 15.80 10.34 -11.75
N GLU A 21 15.75 11.29 -12.66
CA GLU A 21 16.64 12.47 -12.68
C GLU A 21 16.60 13.25 -11.36
N HIS A 22 15.49 13.25 -10.66
CA HIS A 22 15.33 13.91 -9.37
C HIS A 22 16.19 13.29 -8.24
N LEU A 23 16.65 12.04 -8.41
CA LEU A 23 17.48 11.31 -7.45
C LEU A 23 18.92 11.08 -7.94
N VAL A 24 19.08 10.70 -9.21
CA VAL A 24 20.37 10.27 -9.77
C VAL A 24 20.97 11.24 -10.78
N GLY A 25 20.24 12.29 -11.18
CA GLY A 25 20.73 13.33 -12.08
C GLY A 25 21.94 14.12 -11.52
N PRO A 26 22.60 14.94 -12.34
CA PRO A 26 23.74 15.73 -11.91
C PRO A 26 23.44 16.59 -10.67
N GLY A 27 24.27 16.47 -9.63
CA GLY A 27 24.12 17.20 -8.37
C GLY A 27 23.00 16.72 -7.45
N LYS A 28 22.24 15.68 -7.81
CA LYS A 28 21.17 15.11 -6.98
C LYS A 28 21.72 14.22 -5.88
N ILE A 29 20.85 13.92 -4.91
CA ILE A 29 21.28 13.36 -3.61
C ILE A 29 21.99 12.01 -3.75
N ILE A 30 21.44 11.06 -4.51
CA ILE A 30 22.05 9.73 -4.67
C ILE A 30 23.37 9.86 -5.44
N ARG A 31 23.40 10.64 -6.53
CA ARG A 31 24.64 10.88 -7.28
C ARG A 31 25.73 11.47 -6.42
N ARG A 32 25.44 12.51 -5.63
CA ARG A 32 26.43 13.12 -4.73
C ARG A 32 26.97 12.14 -3.69
N MET A 33 26.12 11.27 -3.14
CA MET A 33 26.57 10.22 -2.19
C MET A 33 27.52 9.23 -2.86
N VAL A 34 27.24 8.85 -4.10
CA VAL A 34 28.07 7.92 -4.89
C VAL A 34 29.40 8.57 -5.25
N GLU A 35 29.40 9.80 -5.79
CA GLU A 35 30.61 10.56 -6.16
C GLU A 35 31.51 10.85 -4.96
N ALA A 36 30.91 11.16 -3.81
CA ALA A 36 31.65 11.35 -2.56
C ALA A 36 32.14 10.04 -1.94
N ASN A 37 31.76 8.88 -2.47
CA ASN A 37 31.94 7.54 -1.86
C ASN A 37 31.52 7.52 -0.38
N ARG A 38 30.40 8.20 -0.07
CA ARG A 38 29.80 8.31 1.27
C ARG A 38 28.32 7.96 1.18
N LEU A 39 28.04 6.68 1.18
CA LEU A 39 26.68 6.18 1.16
C LEU A 39 26.08 6.21 2.57
N SER A 40 24.80 6.50 2.66
CA SER A 40 23.97 6.25 3.83
C SER A 40 22.90 5.20 3.51
N SER A 41 22.46 4.48 4.53
CA SER A 41 21.37 3.52 4.37
C SER A 41 20.12 4.23 3.85
N MET A 42 19.42 3.57 2.92
CA MET A 42 18.26 4.12 2.24
C MET A 42 17.20 3.07 1.91
N ILE A 43 16.00 3.51 1.69
CA ILE A 43 14.91 2.71 1.13
C ILE A 43 14.44 3.37 -0.15
N LEU A 44 14.40 2.59 -1.24
CA LEU A 44 13.87 2.96 -2.54
C LEU A 44 12.48 2.34 -2.67
N TYR A 45 11.44 3.15 -2.81
CA TYR A 45 10.08 2.64 -2.95
C TYR A 45 9.37 3.22 -4.17
N GLY A 46 8.36 2.51 -4.66
CA GLY A 46 7.55 2.89 -5.82
C GLY A 46 7.16 1.68 -6.67
N PRO A 47 6.43 1.86 -7.78
CA PRO A 47 5.88 0.79 -8.62
C PRO A 47 6.90 -0.26 -9.07
N PRO A 48 6.47 -1.47 -9.47
CA PRO A 48 7.39 -2.47 -10.02
C PRO A 48 8.02 -2.00 -11.33
N GLY A 49 9.18 -2.55 -11.67
CA GLY A 49 9.84 -2.34 -12.97
C GLY A 49 10.48 -0.97 -13.20
N ILE A 50 10.38 0.00 -12.28
CA ILE A 50 10.87 1.38 -12.43
C ILE A 50 12.35 1.59 -12.06
N GLY A 51 13.08 0.51 -11.72
CA GLY A 51 14.54 0.59 -11.53
C GLY A 51 15.06 0.55 -10.09
N LYS A 52 14.26 0.25 -9.05
CA LYS A 52 14.73 0.17 -7.64
C LYS A 52 15.98 -0.69 -7.47
N THR A 53 15.91 -1.93 -7.87
CA THR A 53 17.04 -2.89 -7.81
C THR A 53 18.18 -2.50 -8.75
N SER A 54 17.84 -1.87 -9.87
CA SER A 54 18.81 -1.37 -10.85
C SER A 54 19.67 -0.23 -10.30
N ILE A 55 19.06 0.74 -9.62
CA ILE A 55 19.77 1.84 -8.94
C ILE A 55 20.70 1.27 -7.86
N ALA A 56 20.24 0.30 -7.06
CA ALA A 56 21.07 -0.34 -6.06
C ALA A 56 22.30 -1.04 -6.67
N SER A 57 22.10 -1.74 -7.80
CA SER A 57 23.20 -2.35 -8.56
C SER A 57 24.17 -1.32 -9.14
N ALA A 58 23.67 -0.22 -9.67
CA ALA A 58 24.46 0.89 -10.21
C ALA A 58 25.29 1.56 -9.11
N ILE A 59 24.72 1.79 -7.93
CA ILE A 59 25.45 2.30 -6.75
C ILE A 59 26.59 1.36 -6.39
N ALA A 60 26.30 0.05 -6.32
CA ALA A 60 27.31 -0.95 -6.00
C ALA A 60 28.45 -0.99 -7.01
N GLY A 61 28.14 -0.93 -8.30
CA GLY A 61 29.14 -0.96 -9.38
C GLY A 61 29.98 0.32 -9.49
N THR A 62 29.47 1.46 -9.02
CA THR A 62 30.18 2.74 -9.03
C THR A 62 31.04 2.95 -7.78
N THR A 63 30.72 2.29 -6.68
CA THR A 63 31.39 2.45 -5.39
C THR A 63 32.37 1.31 -5.11
N LYS A 64 33.27 1.50 -4.13
CA LYS A 64 34.27 0.49 -3.74
C LYS A 64 33.79 -0.48 -2.66
N TYR A 65 32.53 -0.42 -2.28
CA TYR A 65 31.98 -1.28 -1.24
C TYR A 65 31.76 -2.71 -1.74
N ALA A 66 31.99 -3.69 -0.86
CA ALA A 66 31.48 -5.04 -1.11
C ALA A 66 29.96 -5.03 -1.21
N PHE A 67 29.39 -5.79 -2.14
CA PHE A 67 27.95 -5.80 -2.39
C PHE A 67 27.36 -7.19 -2.19
N ARG A 68 26.26 -7.26 -1.46
CA ARG A 68 25.47 -8.48 -1.28
C ARG A 68 23.99 -8.19 -1.46
N THR A 69 23.28 -9.20 -1.93
CA THR A 69 21.83 -9.17 -2.08
C THR A 69 21.19 -10.11 -1.09
N PHE A 70 20.05 -9.72 -0.58
CA PHE A 70 19.18 -10.50 0.29
C PHE A 70 17.73 -10.27 -0.14
N ASN A 71 17.03 -11.37 -0.43
CA ASN A 71 15.60 -11.30 -0.73
C ASN A 71 14.80 -11.71 0.51
N ALA A 72 13.95 -10.79 1.01
CA ALA A 72 13.21 -11.00 2.25
C ALA A 72 12.23 -12.18 2.19
N THR A 73 11.76 -12.54 0.99
CA THR A 73 10.80 -13.64 0.78
C THR A 73 11.46 -15.02 0.77
N VAL A 74 12.69 -15.12 0.25
CA VAL A 74 13.33 -16.41 -0.03
C VAL A 74 14.45 -16.72 0.97
N ASP A 75 15.21 -15.69 1.39
CA ASP A 75 16.41 -15.88 2.18
C ASP A 75 16.14 -16.04 3.68
N SER A 76 16.91 -16.95 4.29
CA SER A 76 16.79 -17.27 5.71
C SER A 76 17.54 -16.27 6.60
N LYS A 77 17.19 -16.24 7.90
CA LYS A 77 17.94 -15.48 8.92
C LYS A 77 19.42 -15.87 8.97
N LYS A 78 19.75 -17.15 8.71
CA LYS A 78 21.13 -17.63 8.66
C LYS A 78 21.93 -16.90 7.58
N ARG A 79 21.34 -16.71 6.39
CA ARG A 79 21.99 -15.96 5.30
C ARG A 79 22.28 -14.52 5.70
N LEU A 80 21.38 -13.89 6.45
CA LEU A 80 21.60 -12.53 6.96
C LEU A 80 22.75 -12.48 7.99
N GLN A 81 22.89 -13.51 8.81
CA GLN A 81 24.01 -13.66 9.76
C GLN A 81 25.36 -13.84 9.03
N GLU A 82 25.41 -14.65 7.99
CA GLU A 82 26.60 -14.82 7.15
C GLU A 82 27.05 -13.49 6.53
N ILE A 83 26.11 -12.71 6.00
CA ILE A 83 26.38 -11.37 5.45
C ILE A 83 26.90 -10.42 6.55
N ALA A 84 26.32 -10.48 7.75
CA ALA A 84 26.78 -9.67 8.88
C ALA A 84 28.21 -10.01 9.33
N GLU A 85 28.58 -11.29 9.34
CA GLU A 85 29.96 -11.72 9.63
C GLU A 85 30.91 -11.23 8.53
N GLU A 86 30.53 -11.39 7.26
CA GLU A 86 31.33 -10.87 6.15
C GLU A 86 31.57 -9.36 6.26
N ALA A 87 30.54 -8.58 6.64
CA ALA A 87 30.66 -7.16 6.85
C ALA A 87 31.72 -6.78 7.88
N LYS A 88 31.86 -7.56 8.95
CA LYS A 88 32.91 -7.37 9.98
C LYS A 88 34.31 -7.57 9.41
N PHE A 89 34.50 -8.57 8.55
CA PHE A 89 35.81 -8.87 7.94
C PHE A 89 36.19 -7.87 6.84
N SER A 90 35.23 -7.40 6.05
CA SER A 90 35.47 -6.45 4.95
C SER A 90 35.54 -4.98 5.37
N GLY A 91 35.28 -4.68 6.62
CA GLY A 91 35.23 -3.29 7.11
C GLY A 91 33.99 -2.52 6.66
N GLY A 92 32.97 -3.21 6.21
CA GLY A 92 31.68 -2.68 5.78
C GLY A 92 31.26 -3.15 4.38
N LEU A 93 29.95 -3.25 4.14
CA LEU A 93 29.38 -3.63 2.85
C LEU A 93 28.06 -2.93 2.57
N VAL A 94 27.67 -2.89 1.30
CA VAL A 94 26.34 -2.50 0.85
C VAL A 94 25.46 -3.74 0.72
N LEU A 95 24.34 -3.74 1.41
CA LEU A 95 23.34 -4.79 1.38
C LEU A 95 22.08 -4.31 0.66
N LEU A 96 21.80 -4.88 -0.51
CA LEU A 96 20.50 -4.74 -1.15
C LEU A 96 19.50 -5.69 -0.48
N LEU A 97 18.49 -5.14 0.15
CA LEU A 97 17.33 -5.85 0.70
C LEU A 97 16.17 -5.71 -0.26
N ASP A 98 15.92 -6.74 -1.06
CA ASP A 98 14.78 -6.78 -1.96
C ASP A 98 13.52 -7.21 -1.20
N GLU A 99 12.37 -6.61 -1.54
CA GLU A 99 11.07 -6.82 -0.89
C GLU A 99 11.13 -6.60 0.64
N ILE A 100 11.75 -5.49 1.09
CA ILE A 100 11.97 -5.21 2.52
C ILE A 100 10.68 -5.27 3.35
N HIS A 101 9.52 -5.01 2.75
CA HIS A 101 8.20 -5.10 3.38
C HIS A 101 7.83 -6.52 3.84
N ARG A 102 8.46 -7.55 3.27
CA ARG A 102 8.32 -8.97 3.66
C ARG A 102 9.23 -9.37 4.82
N LEU A 103 10.07 -8.46 5.30
CA LEU A 103 11.01 -8.75 6.38
C LEU A 103 10.30 -8.80 7.72
N ASP A 104 10.30 -9.95 8.39
CA ASP A 104 9.71 -10.09 9.71
C ASP A 104 10.43 -9.22 10.76
N LYS A 105 9.73 -8.91 11.86
CA LYS A 105 10.24 -8.04 12.92
C LYS A 105 11.57 -8.53 13.50
N THR A 106 11.76 -9.84 13.63
CA THR A 106 13.00 -10.43 14.19
C THR A 106 14.20 -10.17 13.30
N LYS A 107 14.02 -10.22 11.97
CA LYS A 107 15.09 -9.89 11.02
C LYS A 107 15.33 -8.38 10.97
N GLN A 108 14.26 -7.57 11.09
CA GLN A 108 14.40 -6.11 11.18
C GLN A 108 15.20 -5.71 12.43
N ASP A 109 14.88 -6.27 13.60
CA ASP A 109 15.60 -6.01 14.85
C ASP A 109 17.06 -6.45 14.79
N PHE A 110 17.37 -7.56 14.07
CA PHE A 110 18.74 -8.02 13.85
C PHE A 110 19.59 -7.04 13.03
N LEU A 111 18.99 -6.30 12.11
CA LEU A 111 19.69 -5.31 11.28
C LEU A 111 20.06 -4.04 12.04
N LEU A 112 19.32 -3.66 13.08
CA LEU A 112 19.52 -2.38 13.77
C LEU A 112 20.97 -2.13 14.24
N PRO A 113 21.63 -3.06 14.96
CA PRO A 113 23.01 -2.84 15.39
C PRO A 113 24.01 -2.71 14.23
N LEU A 114 23.73 -3.37 13.10
CA LEU A 114 24.59 -3.33 11.91
C LEU A 114 24.47 -1.99 11.18
N LEU A 115 23.27 -1.41 11.15
CA LEU A 115 23.03 -0.08 10.60
C LEU A 115 23.64 1.00 11.49
N GLU A 116 23.48 0.89 12.81
CA GLU A 116 24.03 1.83 13.79
C GLU A 116 25.56 1.88 13.78
N SER A 117 26.20 0.74 13.63
CA SER A 117 27.66 0.65 13.55
C SER A 117 28.25 1.08 12.21
N GLY A 118 27.41 1.24 11.18
CA GLY A 118 27.85 1.51 9.81
C GLY A 118 28.52 0.32 9.11
N LEU A 119 28.52 -0.88 9.72
CA LEU A 119 29.04 -2.10 9.11
C LEU A 119 28.22 -2.54 7.89
N VAL A 120 26.92 -2.25 7.90
CA VAL A 120 26.04 -2.50 6.75
C VAL A 120 25.39 -1.19 6.33
N ILE A 121 25.61 -0.83 5.07
CA ILE A 121 24.86 0.22 4.38
C ILE A 121 23.72 -0.48 3.66
N MET A 122 22.50 -0.30 4.15
CA MET A 122 21.33 -0.96 3.60
C MET A 122 20.72 -0.14 2.47
N ILE A 123 20.42 -0.79 1.34
CA ILE A 123 19.55 -0.28 0.30
C ILE A 123 18.32 -1.18 0.26
N GLY A 124 17.24 -0.76 0.90
CA GLY A 124 15.96 -1.47 0.86
C GLY A 124 15.21 -1.16 -0.42
N ALA A 125 14.65 -2.17 -1.09
CA ALA A 125 13.76 -2.00 -2.22
C ALA A 125 12.37 -2.53 -1.85
N THR A 126 11.31 -1.76 -2.17
CA THR A 126 9.92 -2.16 -1.90
C THR A 126 8.96 -1.52 -2.89
N THR A 127 7.85 -2.20 -3.14
CA THR A 127 6.69 -1.65 -3.84
C THR A 127 5.67 -1.02 -2.90
N GLU A 128 5.76 -1.31 -1.59
CA GLU A 128 4.87 -0.77 -0.58
C GLU A 128 5.42 0.48 0.07
N ASN A 129 4.51 1.35 0.56
CA ASN A 129 4.88 2.52 1.33
C ASN A 129 5.61 2.11 2.62
N PRO A 130 6.90 2.46 2.78
CA PRO A 130 7.71 2.02 3.91
C PRO A 130 7.23 2.54 5.27
N PHE A 131 6.36 3.56 5.29
CA PHE A 131 5.78 4.06 6.54
C PHE A 131 4.81 3.07 7.18
N PHE A 132 4.25 2.13 6.40
CA PHE A 132 3.35 1.09 6.91
C PHE A 132 4.05 -0.25 7.14
N SER A 133 5.03 -0.59 6.31
CA SER A 133 5.63 -1.93 6.27
C SER A 133 6.97 -2.05 7.01
N VAL A 134 7.67 -0.93 7.25
CA VAL A 134 8.99 -0.91 7.92
C VAL A 134 8.88 -0.33 9.32
N THR A 135 9.53 -0.95 10.31
CA THR A 135 9.48 -0.51 11.70
C THR A 135 10.04 0.91 11.89
N PRO A 136 9.49 1.70 12.82
CA PRO A 136 10.00 3.05 13.12
C PRO A 136 11.50 3.06 13.47
N ALA A 137 12.00 1.99 14.08
CA ALA A 137 13.41 1.85 14.46
C ALA A 137 14.35 1.83 13.24
N ILE A 138 14.00 1.11 12.16
CA ILE A 138 14.75 1.16 10.91
C ILE A 138 14.56 2.50 10.22
N ARG A 139 13.31 2.99 10.10
CA ARG A 139 13.02 4.26 9.40
C ARG A 139 13.78 5.45 9.95
N SER A 140 14.04 5.50 11.24
CA SER A 140 14.83 6.57 11.87
C SER A 140 16.33 6.55 11.51
N ARG A 141 16.82 5.49 10.86
CA ARG A 141 18.23 5.26 10.51
C ARG A 141 18.49 5.22 9.02
N VAL A 142 17.46 5.40 8.20
CA VAL A 142 17.56 5.34 6.74
C VAL A 142 16.94 6.59 6.10
N GLN A 143 17.38 6.92 4.91
CA GLN A 143 16.70 7.89 4.05
C GLN A 143 15.69 7.17 3.17
N ILE A 144 14.53 7.78 2.95
CA ILE A 144 13.47 7.19 2.15
C ILE A 144 13.35 8.00 0.86
N PHE A 145 13.47 7.33 -0.28
CA PHE A 145 13.37 7.93 -1.61
C PHE A 145 12.25 7.27 -2.40
N GLU A 146 11.35 8.09 -2.89
CA GLU A 146 10.31 7.68 -3.82
C GLU A 146 10.87 7.70 -5.23
N LEU A 147 10.62 6.61 -5.98
CA LEU A 147 10.90 6.54 -7.39
C LEU A 147 9.61 6.81 -8.17
N GLU A 148 9.71 7.63 -9.19
CA GLU A 148 8.62 7.96 -10.08
C GLU A 148 8.48 6.92 -11.21
N PRO A 149 7.26 6.69 -11.72
CA PRO A 149 7.09 5.91 -12.95
C PRO A 149 7.94 6.49 -14.08
N LEU A 150 8.58 5.61 -14.86
CA LEU A 150 9.35 6.05 -16.03
C LEU A 150 8.42 6.66 -17.08
N SER A 151 8.86 7.74 -17.70
CA SER A 151 8.13 8.33 -18.82
C SER A 151 8.21 7.45 -20.07
N ASN A 152 7.29 7.64 -21.00
CA ASN A 152 7.36 6.96 -22.31
C ASN A 152 8.70 7.26 -23.02
N GLN A 153 9.27 8.44 -22.81
CA GLN A 153 10.54 8.81 -23.40
C GLN A 153 11.71 8.02 -22.78
N ASP A 154 11.70 7.83 -21.46
CA ASP A 154 12.70 7.01 -20.75
C ASP A 154 12.65 5.55 -21.23
N VAL A 155 11.43 5.01 -21.42
CA VAL A 155 11.26 3.64 -21.94
C VAL A 155 11.78 3.53 -23.38
N LYS A 156 11.49 4.50 -24.25
CA LYS A 156 12.02 4.53 -25.62
C LYS A 156 13.55 4.59 -25.63
N GLU A 157 14.13 5.45 -24.82
CA GLU A 157 15.59 5.56 -24.68
C GLU A 157 16.21 4.23 -24.24
N ALA A 158 15.63 3.57 -23.23
CA ALA A 158 16.08 2.27 -22.77
C ALA A 158 16.03 1.19 -23.86
N ILE A 159 14.96 1.17 -24.66
CA ILE A 159 14.83 0.23 -25.78
C ILE A 159 15.86 0.53 -26.87
N GLN A 160 16.06 1.80 -27.22
CA GLN A 160 17.06 2.19 -28.22
C GLN A 160 18.47 1.80 -27.78
N ILE A 161 18.81 1.97 -26.50
CA ILE A 161 20.08 1.47 -25.96
C ILE A 161 20.17 -0.04 -26.09
N ALA A 162 19.10 -0.80 -25.78
CA ALA A 162 19.10 -2.25 -25.92
C ALA A 162 19.28 -2.75 -27.36
N LEU A 163 18.82 -1.95 -28.35
CA LEU A 163 19.00 -2.27 -29.76
C LEU A 163 20.42 -1.94 -30.28
N THR A 164 21.13 -1.02 -29.62
CA THR A 164 22.40 -0.49 -30.09
C THR A 164 23.63 -0.88 -29.26
N ASP A 165 23.42 -1.31 -28.01
CA ASP A 165 24.51 -1.72 -27.11
C ASP A 165 24.98 -3.15 -27.44
N PRO A 166 26.21 -3.35 -27.98
CA PRO A 166 26.67 -4.66 -28.41
C PRO A 166 27.04 -5.59 -27.25
N GLU A 167 27.23 -5.05 -26.04
CA GLU A 167 27.63 -5.86 -24.86
C GLU A 167 26.42 -6.35 -24.06
N ARG A 168 25.39 -5.54 -23.93
CA ARG A 168 24.24 -5.80 -23.08
C ARG A 168 22.96 -6.08 -23.86
N GLY A 169 22.85 -5.55 -25.08
CA GLY A 169 21.68 -5.68 -25.96
C GLY A 169 21.69 -6.96 -26.78
N PHE A 170 21.39 -6.81 -28.06
CA PHE A 170 21.37 -7.91 -29.03
C PHE A 170 22.72 -7.96 -29.78
N ASP A 171 23.24 -9.17 -29.97
CA ASP A 171 24.50 -9.44 -30.69
C ASP A 171 24.28 -9.65 -32.21
N PHE A 172 23.09 -9.35 -32.71
CA PHE A 172 22.68 -9.39 -34.11
C PHE A 172 21.80 -8.17 -34.42
N PRO A 173 21.70 -7.80 -35.73
CA PRO A 173 20.97 -6.62 -36.12
C PRO A 173 19.45 -6.80 -35.94
N VAL A 174 18.84 -5.81 -35.29
CA VAL A 174 17.40 -5.71 -35.05
C VAL A 174 16.93 -4.33 -35.50
N GLU A 175 15.88 -4.29 -36.29
CA GLU A 175 15.18 -3.08 -36.69
C GLU A 175 13.77 -3.10 -36.07
N LEU A 176 13.46 -2.07 -35.30
CA LEU A 176 12.17 -1.90 -34.61
C LEU A 176 11.47 -0.69 -35.27
N ASP A 177 10.27 -0.91 -35.77
CA ASP A 177 9.46 0.17 -36.36
C ASP A 177 9.11 1.24 -35.30
N ASP A 178 9.02 2.51 -35.68
CA ASP A 178 8.74 3.63 -34.79
C ASP A 178 7.40 3.48 -34.07
N ASP A 179 6.38 2.97 -34.75
CA ASP A 179 5.05 2.71 -34.20
C ASP A 179 5.05 1.51 -33.22
N ALA A 180 5.95 0.53 -33.41
CA ALA A 180 6.19 -0.56 -32.49
C ALA A 180 6.89 -0.05 -31.21
N LEU A 181 7.86 0.86 -31.36
CA LEU A 181 8.53 1.53 -30.25
C LEU A 181 7.55 2.39 -29.43
N ASP A 182 6.68 3.14 -30.10
CA ASP A 182 5.64 3.94 -29.46
C ASP A 182 4.63 3.07 -28.72
N PHE A 183 4.25 1.96 -29.32
CA PHE A 183 3.32 1.00 -28.74
C PHE A 183 3.87 0.39 -27.43
N ILE A 184 5.10 -0.15 -27.43
CA ILE A 184 5.69 -0.78 -26.25
C ILE A 184 5.89 0.26 -25.13
N ALA A 185 6.34 1.47 -25.46
CA ALA A 185 6.56 2.52 -24.48
C ALA A 185 5.27 2.96 -23.78
N THR A 186 4.15 3.04 -24.52
CA THR A 186 2.86 3.42 -23.95
C THR A 186 2.19 2.26 -23.19
N SER A 187 2.29 1.04 -23.72
CA SER A 187 1.57 -0.12 -23.18
C SER A 187 2.18 -0.70 -21.92
N THR A 188 3.46 -0.43 -21.63
CA THR A 188 4.15 -0.91 -20.43
C THR A 188 4.03 0.03 -19.25
N ASN A 189 3.46 1.21 -19.43
CA ASN A 189 3.15 2.18 -18.38
C ASN A 189 4.35 2.44 -17.44
N GLY A 190 5.56 2.55 -18.00
CA GLY A 190 6.79 2.80 -17.24
C GLY A 190 7.44 1.56 -16.62
N ASP A 191 6.88 0.37 -16.79
CA ASP A 191 7.54 -0.88 -16.38
C ASP A 191 8.58 -1.33 -17.40
N LEU A 192 9.82 -0.97 -17.16
CA LEU A 192 10.95 -1.29 -18.06
C LEU A 192 11.27 -2.79 -18.10
N ARG A 193 11.01 -3.54 -17.03
CA ARG A 193 11.19 -4.99 -17.02
C ARG A 193 10.22 -5.65 -17.99
N SER A 194 8.96 -5.24 -17.96
CA SER A 194 7.93 -5.71 -18.90
C SER A 194 8.29 -5.33 -20.34
N ALA A 195 8.77 -4.10 -20.58
CA ALA A 195 9.20 -3.64 -21.88
C ALA A 195 10.34 -4.51 -22.45
N PHE A 196 11.40 -4.75 -21.68
CA PHE A 196 12.51 -5.58 -22.11
C PHE A 196 12.14 -7.05 -22.33
N ASN A 197 11.31 -7.62 -21.48
CA ASN A 197 10.86 -9.01 -21.65
C ASN A 197 10.00 -9.18 -22.91
N SER A 198 9.14 -8.22 -23.22
CA SER A 198 8.31 -8.25 -24.42
C SER A 198 9.14 -8.04 -25.68
N LEU A 199 10.12 -7.13 -25.63
CA LEU A 199 11.07 -6.92 -26.73
C LEU A 199 11.92 -8.17 -26.96
N ASP A 200 12.45 -8.79 -25.91
CA ASP A 200 13.26 -10.02 -25.98
C ASP A 200 12.46 -11.15 -26.64
N LEU A 201 11.21 -11.32 -26.22
CA LEU A 201 10.31 -12.31 -26.83
C LEU A 201 10.04 -12.02 -28.32
N ALA A 202 9.71 -10.78 -28.66
CA ALA A 202 9.46 -10.37 -30.04
C ALA A 202 10.67 -10.63 -30.93
N VAL A 203 11.85 -10.20 -30.50
CA VAL A 203 13.09 -10.34 -31.25
C VAL A 203 13.52 -11.81 -31.40
N LEU A 204 13.47 -12.59 -30.31
CA LEU A 204 13.92 -13.99 -30.35
C LEU A 204 12.95 -14.90 -31.12
N SER A 205 11.66 -14.58 -31.15
CA SER A 205 10.64 -15.35 -31.89
C SER A 205 10.54 -14.97 -33.38
N THR A 206 11.15 -13.86 -33.81
CA THR A 206 11.10 -13.39 -35.21
C THR A 206 12.33 -13.87 -35.95
N PRO A 207 12.20 -14.62 -37.07
CA PRO A 207 13.33 -15.02 -37.89
C PRO A 207 13.94 -13.80 -38.61
N ALA A 208 15.27 -13.86 -38.85
CA ALA A 208 15.93 -12.88 -39.69
C ALA A 208 15.43 -12.99 -41.14
N LYS A 209 15.30 -11.85 -41.80
CA LYS A 209 15.01 -11.80 -43.27
C LYS A 209 16.26 -12.07 -44.08
N ASP A 210 16.14 -12.03 -45.44
CA ASP A 210 17.24 -12.28 -46.36
C ASP A 210 18.42 -11.31 -46.21
N ASP A 211 18.19 -10.14 -45.64
CA ASP A 211 19.19 -9.13 -45.25
C ASP A 211 19.93 -9.44 -43.95
N GLY A 212 19.55 -10.52 -43.25
CA GLY A 212 20.09 -10.91 -41.98
C GLY A 212 19.56 -10.10 -40.78
N VAL A 213 18.62 -9.18 -41.00
CA VAL A 213 18.03 -8.30 -39.97
C VAL A 213 16.70 -8.87 -39.48
N ARG A 214 16.45 -8.74 -38.19
CA ARG A 214 15.14 -9.06 -37.61
C ARG A 214 14.30 -7.80 -37.54
N HIS A 215 13.24 -7.76 -38.34
CA HIS A 215 12.33 -6.62 -38.44
C HIS A 215 11.14 -6.82 -37.51
N ILE A 216 11.01 -5.97 -36.54
CA ILE A 216 9.97 -6.04 -35.51
C ILE A 216 8.94 -4.96 -35.77
N THR A 217 7.79 -5.40 -36.27
CA THR A 217 6.65 -4.53 -36.57
C THR A 217 5.75 -4.39 -35.32
N ARG A 218 4.83 -3.42 -35.37
CA ARG A 218 3.82 -3.22 -34.35
C ARG A 218 3.01 -4.49 -34.09
N ASP A 219 2.57 -5.22 -35.10
CA ASP A 219 1.79 -6.46 -34.95
C ASP A 219 2.57 -7.54 -34.19
N ILE A 220 3.88 -7.65 -34.44
CA ILE A 220 4.76 -8.57 -33.72
C ILE A 220 4.85 -8.16 -32.26
N MET A 221 4.99 -6.85 -31.97
CA MET A 221 5.01 -6.35 -30.61
C MET A 221 3.69 -6.55 -29.86
N GLU A 222 2.55 -6.30 -30.53
CA GLU A 222 1.21 -6.53 -29.94
C GLU A 222 1.01 -8.00 -29.54
N ASN A 223 1.47 -8.93 -30.38
CA ASN A 223 1.40 -10.36 -30.12
C ASN A 223 2.40 -10.82 -29.03
N SER A 224 3.53 -10.14 -28.92
CA SER A 224 4.61 -10.47 -27.97
C SER A 224 4.42 -9.79 -26.61
N LEU A 225 3.74 -8.67 -26.59
CA LEU A 225 3.31 -8.07 -25.36
C LEU A 225 2.22 -9.00 -24.81
N GLN A 226 2.65 -10.03 -24.08
CA GLN A 226 1.71 -10.70 -23.21
C GLN A 226 1.02 -9.56 -22.48
N ARG A 227 -0.30 -9.38 -22.71
CA ARG A 227 -1.09 -8.52 -21.87
C ARG A 227 -0.78 -9.00 -20.45
N SER A 228 0.20 -8.40 -19.84
CA SER A 228 0.19 -8.26 -18.42
C SER A 228 -1.19 -7.71 -18.21
N TYR A 229 -2.14 -8.57 -17.85
CA TYR A 229 -3.26 -8.10 -17.08
C TYR A 229 -2.61 -7.11 -16.17
N ILE A 230 -3.09 -5.87 -16.21
CA ILE A 230 -2.62 -4.85 -15.32
C ILE A 230 -2.68 -5.52 -13.96
N THR A 231 -1.61 -6.19 -13.61
CA THR A 231 -1.35 -6.66 -12.28
C THR A 231 -1.04 -5.35 -11.60
N MET A 232 -2.12 -4.64 -11.24
CA MET A 232 -2.03 -3.74 -10.12
C MET A 232 -1.38 -4.62 -9.07
N ASP A 233 -0.13 -4.28 -8.77
CA ASP A 233 0.58 -4.92 -7.69
C ASP A 233 -0.38 -4.85 -6.50
N LYS A 234 -0.95 -5.98 -6.09
CA LYS A 234 -2.02 -6.04 -5.08
C LYS A 234 -1.59 -5.40 -3.77
N ASP A 235 -0.29 -5.21 -3.63
CA ASP A 235 0.39 -4.68 -2.46
C ASP A 235 1.15 -3.35 -2.76
N GLY A 236 1.05 -2.76 -3.97
CA GLY A 236 1.75 -1.52 -4.33
C GLY A 236 0.99 -0.22 -4.02
N ASP A 237 1.71 0.90 -3.89
CA ASP A 237 1.13 2.23 -3.59
C ASP A 237 0.00 2.62 -4.56
N GLY A 238 0.10 2.26 -5.85
CA GLY A 238 -0.95 2.48 -6.83
C GLY A 238 -2.27 1.76 -6.51
N HIS A 239 -2.22 0.62 -5.82
CA HIS A 239 -3.41 -0.09 -5.36
C HIS A 239 -4.09 0.65 -4.21
N TYR A 240 -3.31 1.13 -3.23
CA TYR A 240 -3.84 1.94 -2.11
C TYR A 240 -4.41 3.27 -2.59
N ASP A 241 -3.80 3.88 -3.62
CA ASP A 241 -4.30 5.11 -4.23
C ASP A 241 -5.65 4.91 -4.90
N VAL A 242 -5.88 3.80 -5.60
CA VAL A 242 -7.18 3.49 -6.20
C VAL A 242 -8.23 3.20 -5.14
N LEU A 243 -7.89 2.47 -4.07
CA LEU A 243 -8.78 2.26 -2.92
C LEU A 243 -9.13 3.58 -2.22
N SER A 244 -8.16 4.49 -2.08
CA SER A 244 -8.36 5.83 -1.52
C SER A 244 -9.23 6.70 -2.43
N ALA A 245 -9.00 6.66 -3.73
CA ALA A 245 -9.81 7.39 -4.72
C ALA A 245 -11.25 6.89 -4.75
N LEU A 246 -11.48 5.56 -4.70
CA LEU A 246 -12.81 4.96 -4.58
C LEU A 246 -13.55 5.48 -3.34
N GLN A 247 -12.91 5.45 -2.18
CA GLN A 247 -13.51 5.93 -0.94
C GLN A 247 -13.86 7.43 -1.03
N LYS A 248 -12.93 8.26 -1.52
CA LYS A 248 -13.14 9.71 -1.66
C LYS A 248 -14.26 10.04 -2.66
N SER A 249 -14.36 9.29 -3.75
CA SER A 249 -15.42 9.45 -4.75
C SER A 249 -16.80 9.10 -4.17
N ILE A 250 -16.92 7.97 -3.46
CA ILE A 250 -18.16 7.58 -2.76
C ILE A 250 -18.53 8.63 -1.69
N ARG A 251 -17.56 9.07 -0.90
CA ARG A 251 -17.75 10.15 0.11
C ARG A 251 -18.22 11.44 -0.53
N GLY A 252 -17.67 11.79 -1.69
CA GLY A 252 -18.06 12.95 -2.49
C GLY A 252 -19.35 12.79 -3.29
N SER A 253 -19.98 11.60 -3.25
CA SER A 253 -21.21 11.27 -4.00
C SER A 253 -21.04 11.36 -5.53
N ASP A 254 -19.81 11.14 -6.03
CA ASP A 254 -19.54 11.03 -7.46
C ASP A 254 -19.66 9.56 -7.88
N VAL A 255 -20.80 9.21 -8.49
CA VAL A 255 -21.11 7.82 -8.89
C VAL A 255 -20.19 7.35 -10.02
N ASP A 256 -19.93 8.21 -11.00
CA ASP A 256 -19.15 7.82 -12.18
C ASP A 256 -17.68 7.60 -11.82
N ALA A 257 -17.09 8.48 -11.03
CA ALA A 257 -15.74 8.27 -10.49
C ALA A 257 -15.66 7.03 -9.59
N SER A 258 -16.69 6.78 -8.76
CA SER A 258 -16.76 5.60 -7.90
C SER A 258 -16.77 4.30 -8.71
N LEU A 259 -17.59 4.24 -9.76
CA LEU A 259 -17.66 3.09 -10.68
C LEU A 259 -16.34 2.92 -11.45
N HIS A 260 -15.69 4.01 -11.89
CA HIS A 260 -14.41 3.96 -12.57
C HIS A 260 -13.32 3.33 -11.69
N TYR A 261 -13.16 3.79 -10.45
CA TYR A 261 -12.16 3.22 -9.54
C TYR A 261 -12.51 1.81 -9.08
N ALA A 262 -13.79 1.48 -8.90
CA ALA A 262 -14.22 0.11 -8.66
C ALA A 262 -13.90 -0.82 -9.84
N ALA A 263 -14.12 -0.36 -11.08
CA ALA A 263 -13.79 -1.13 -12.30
C ALA A 263 -12.30 -1.44 -12.39
N ARG A 264 -11.42 -0.52 -12.02
CA ARG A 264 -9.96 -0.77 -11.97
C ARG A 264 -9.60 -1.89 -10.99
N LEU A 265 -10.25 -1.95 -9.82
CA LEU A 265 -10.03 -3.03 -8.83
C LEU A 265 -10.63 -4.36 -9.29
N ILE A 266 -11.76 -4.32 -10.01
CA ILE A 266 -12.38 -5.50 -10.63
C ILE A 266 -11.47 -6.08 -11.70
N GLU A 267 -10.92 -5.24 -12.57
CA GLU A 267 -9.98 -5.65 -13.63
C GLU A 267 -8.69 -6.25 -13.04
N ALA A 268 -8.21 -5.71 -11.91
CA ALA A 268 -7.10 -6.29 -11.16
C ALA A 268 -7.45 -7.62 -10.46
N GLY A 269 -8.71 -8.04 -10.45
CA GLY A 269 -9.16 -9.28 -9.81
C GLY A 269 -9.10 -9.23 -8.27
N ASP A 270 -8.99 -8.04 -7.67
CA ASP A 270 -8.85 -7.90 -6.21
C ASP A 270 -10.19 -7.70 -5.50
N LEU A 271 -10.99 -8.75 -5.53
CA LEU A 271 -12.26 -8.80 -4.81
C LEU A 271 -12.12 -8.66 -3.28
N PRO A 272 -11.12 -9.26 -2.59
CA PRO A 272 -10.99 -9.13 -1.14
C PRO A 272 -10.75 -7.68 -0.67
N SER A 273 -9.82 -6.95 -1.28
CA SER A 273 -9.54 -5.56 -0.89
C SER A 273 -10.70 -4.63 -1.22
N LEU A 274 -11.35 -4.84 -2.37
CA LEU A 274 -12.54 -4.11 -2.78
C LEU A 274 -13.69 -4.34 -1.79
N ALA A 275 -13.98 -5.58 -1.44
CA ALA A 275 -15.02 -5.93 -0.47
C ALA A 275 -14.75 -5.32 0.91
N ARG A 276 -13.51 -5.46 1.41
CA ARG A 276 -13.08 -4.83 2.67
C ARG A 276 -13.29 -3.31 2.64
N ARG A 277 -12.86 -2.64 1.57
CA ARG A 277 -12.97 -1.18 1.44
C ARG A 277 -14.42 -0.71 1.40
N LEU A 278 -15.27 -1.35 0.60
CA LEU A 278 -16.68 -1.01 0.52
C LEU A 278 -17.40 -1.21 1.86
N THR A 279 -17.06 -2.28 2.58
CA THR A 279 -17.59 -2.50 3.94
C THR A 279 -17.18 -1.36 4.87
N VAL A 280 -15.91 -0.96 4.88
CA VAL A 280 -15.43 0.17 5.71
C VAL A 280 -16.19 1.45 5.35
N ILE A 281 -16.34 1.78 4.06
CA ILE A 281 -17.07 2.97 3.58
C ILE A 281 -18.51 2.96 4.09
N ALA A 282 -19.20 1.81 4.02
CA ALA A 282 -20.58 1.68 4.46
C ALA A 282 -20.78 2.05 5.94
N TYR A 283 -19.80 1.72 6.80
CA TYR A 283 -19.87 2.02 8.23
C TYR A 283 -19.20 3.34 8.62
N GLU A 284 -18.16 3.78 7.90
CA GLU A 284 -17.42 5.02 8.18
C GLU A 284 -18.11 6.25 7.59
N ASP A 285 -18.46 6.20 6.29
CA ASP A 285 -18.93 7.36 5.54
C ASP A 285 -20.45 7.46 5.44
N ILE A 286 -21.15 6.32 5.39
CA ILE A 286 -22.63 6.28 5.40
C ILE A 286 -23.14 6.21 6.84
N GLY A 287 -22.55 5.32 7.64
CA GLY A 287 -22.78 5.26 9.08
C GLY A 287 -24.27 5.22 9.46
N LEU A 288 -24.65 6.07 10.39
CA LEU A 288 -26.01 6.14 10.93
C LEU A 288 -27.01 6.84 9.99
N ALA A 289 -26.55 7.44 8.89
CA ALA A 289 -27.45 8.08 7.94
C ALA A 289 -28.32 7.08 7.18
N ASN A 290 -27.77 5.89 6.83
CA ASN A 290 -28.50 4.84 6.12
C ASN A 290 -28.02 3.42 6.53
N PRO A 291 -28.51 2.85 7.64
CA PRO A 291 -28.17 1.48 8.07
C PRO A 291 -28.57 0.39 7.09
N GLU A 292 -29.58 0.62 6.24
CA GLU A 292 -30.00 -0.35 5.23
C GLU A 292 -28.89 -0.56 4.18
N ALA A 293 -28.20 0.50 3.76
CA ALA A 293 -27.08 0.40 2.83
C ALA A 293 -25.93 -0.44 3.41
N GLN A 294 -25.73 -0.44 4.73
CA GLN A 294 -24.73 -1.30 5.38
C GLN A 294 -25.10 -2.79 5.24
N ILE A 295 -26.36 -3.13 5.48
CA ILE A 295 -26.88 -4.51 5.36
C ILE A 295 -26.79 -4.97 3.90
N HIS A 296 -27.22 -4.13 2.95
CA HIS A 296 -27.12 -4.41 1.52
C HIS A 296 -25.67 -4.63 1.10
N THR A 297 -24.75 -3.80 1.57
CA THR A 297 -23.32 -3.93 1.28
C THR A 297 -22.78 -5.28 1.74
N VAL A 298 -22.96 -5.64 3.00
CA VAL A 298 -22.43 -6.91 3.54
C VAL A 298 -23.03 -8.10 2.80
N THR A 299 -24.35 -8.11 2.60
CA THR A 299 -25.05 -9.22 1.92
C THR A 299 -24.59 -9.36 0.47
N ALA A 300 -24.47 -8.25 -0.26
CA ALA A 300 -24.03 -8.29 -1.66
C ALA A 300 -22.57 -8.72 -1.80
N LEU A 301 -21.70 -8.26 -0.88
CA LEU A 301 -20.27 -8.63 -0.92
C LEU A 301 -20.04 -10.08 -0.53
N ASP A 302 -20.79 -10.64 0.43
CA ASP A 302 -20.77 -12.07 0.74
C ASP A 302 -21.21 -12.91 -0.47
N ALA A 303 -22.25 -12.48 -1.18
CA ALA A 303 -22.68 -13.14 -2.41
C ALA A 303 -21.63 -13.01 -3.52
N ALA A 304 -21.01 -11.83 -3.70
CA ALA A 304 -19.97 -11.60 -4.68
C ALA A 304 -18.74 -12.48 -4.45
N GLN A 305 -18.34 -12.71 -3.21
CA GLN A 305 -17.23 -13.61 -2.87
C GLN A 305 -17.52 -15.08 -3.20
N ARG A 306 -18.79 -15.51 -3.10
CA ARG A 306 -19.21 -16.88 -3.47
C ARG A 306 -19.30 -17.07 -4.97
N ILE A 307 -19.74 -16.07 -5.71
CA ILE A 307 -19.93 -16.11 -7.16
C ILE A 307 -18.58 -15.93 -7.89
N GLY A 308 -17.76 -14.99 -7.44
CA GLY A 308 -16.49 -14.65 -8.09
C GLY A 308 -16.65 -13.81 -9.37
N PHE A 309 -15.51 -13.39 -9.93
CA PHE A 309 -15.51 -12.72 -11.23
C PHE A 309 -15.69 -13.73 -12.38
N PRO A 310 -16.35 -13.33 -13.48
CA PRO A 310 -16.74 -11.95 -13.83
C PRO A 310 -18.09 -11.47 -13.29
N GLU A 311 -18.98 -12.33 -12.80
CA GLU A 311 -20.36 -11.99 -12.43
C GLU A 311 -20.44 -11.11 -11.17
N ALA A 312 -19.52 -11.25 -10.22
CA ALA A 312 -19.45 -10.44 -9.00
C ALA A 312 -19.47 -8.92 -9.27
N ARG A 313 -19.02 -8.47 -10.46
CA ARG A 313 -19.06 -7.06 -10.85
C ARG A 313 -20.45 -6.44 -10.78
N ILE A 314 -21.50 -7.24 -11.04
CA ILE A 314 -22.88 -6.76 -11.05
C ILE A 314 -23.32 -6.38 -9.62
N LEU A 315 -22.99 -7.22 -8.65
CA LEU A 315 -23.31 -6.99 -7.23
C LEU A 315 -22.52 -5.79 -6.70
N ILE A 316 -21.24 -5.71 -7.07
CA ILE A 316 -20.35 -4.60 -6.69
C ILE A 316 -20.87 -3.27 -7.24
N ALA A 317 -21.32 -3.21 -8.50
CA ALA A 317 -21.89 -2.00 -9.08
C ALA A 317 -23.12 -1.50 -8.30
N ASN A 318 -24.01 -2.39 -7.89
CA ASN A 318 -25.17 -2.06 -7.05
C ASN A 318 -24.72 -1.44 -5.71
N VAL A 319 -23.74 -2.05 -5.04
CA VAL A 319 -23.19 -1.55 -3.77
C VAL A 319 -22.56 -0.17 -3.96
N VAL A 320 -21.73 0.02 -4.98
CA VAL A 320 -21.04 1.29 -5.25
C VAL A 320 -22.04 2.42 -5.49
N ILE A 321 -23.08 2.17 -6.30
CA ILE A 321 -24.13 3.16 -6.59
C ILE A 321 -24.93 3.50 -5.33
N ASP A 322 -25.36 2.47 -4.56
CA ASP A 322 -26.12 2.67 -3.33
C ASP A 322 -25.32 3.49 -2.31
N LEU A 323 -24.06 3.17 -2.08
CA LEU A 323 -23.18 3.90 -1.18
C LEU A 323 -22.89 5.32 -1.68
N ALA A 324 -22.64 5.51 -2.98
CA ALA A 324 -22.37 6.85 -3.53
C ALA A 324 -23.57 7.79 -3.38
N LEU A 325 -24.78 7.30 -3.56
CA LEU A 325 -26.01 8.09 -3.48
C LEU A 325 -26.67 8.13 -2.10
N SER A 326 -26.23 7.30 -1.15
CA SER A 326 -26.71 7.34 0.23
C SER A 326 -26.35 8.66 0.91
N PRO A 327 -27.19 9.17 1.83
CA PRO A 327 -26.79 10.27 2.72
C PRO A 327 -25.56 9.86 3.53
N LYS A 328 -24.72 10.81 3.88
CA LYS A 328 -23.44 10.58 4.55
C LYS A 328 -23.51 11.00 6.02
N SER A 329 -22.92 10.19 6.90
CA SER A 329 -22.65 10.56 8.30
C SER A 329 -21.45 9.78 8.82
N ASN A 330 -20.49 10.48 9.38
CA ASN A 330 -19.36 9.88 10.07
C ASN A 330 -19.46 10.03 11.61
N SER A 331 -20.62 10.39 12.13
CA SER A 331 -20.85 10.70 13.55
C SER A 331 -20.43 9.58 14.49
N ALA A 332 -20.68 8.30 14.11
CA ALA A 332 -20.27 7.14 14.89
C ALA A 332 -18.74 6.93 14.89
N TYR A 333 -18.09 7.09 13.74
CA TYR A 333 -16.64 7.04 13.61
C TYR A 333 -15.96 8.13 14.45
N VAL A 334 -16.40 9.38 14.32
CA VAL A 334 -15.88 10.50 15.11
C VAL A 334 -16.10 10.27 16.61
N ALA A 335 -17.22 9.68 17.01
CA ALA A 335 -17.52 9.41 18.43
C ALA A 335 -16.55 8.42 19.05
N ILE A 336 -16.26 7.30 18.37
CA ILE A 336 -15.31 6.30 18.89
C ILE A 336 -13.89 6.83 18.90
N ASP A 337 -13.49 7.62 17.90
CA ASP A 337 -12.16 8.24 17.85
C ASP A 337 -11.95 9.27 18.98
N LYS A 338 -12.97 10.06 19.31
CA LYS A 338 -12.95 10.94 20.48
C LYS A 338 -12.76 10.15 21.78
N ALA A 339 -13.47 9.03 21.94
CA ALA A 339 -13.34 8.18 23.13
C ALA A 339 -11.94 7.56 23.23
N LEU A 340 -11.39 7.04 22.12
CA LEU A 340 -10.03 6.49 22.06
C LEU A 340 -8.96 7.55 22.33
N SER A 341 -9.13 8.76 21.81
CA SER A 341 -8.23 9.88 22.09
C SER A 341 -8.25 10.29 23.57
N ASN A 342 -9.45 10.32 24.18
CA ASN A 342 -9.58 10.58 25.60
C ASN A 342 -8.86 9.55 26.47
N LEU A 343 -8.97 8.25 26.14
CA LEU A 343 -8.24 7.19 26.83
C LEU A 343 -6.71 7.36 26.75
N LYS A 344 -6.18 7.84 25.65
CA LYS A 344 -4.74 8.11 25.50
C LYS A 344 -4.26 9.24 26.43
N THR A 345 -5.11 10.21 26.71
CA THR A 345 -4.76 11.39 27.53
C THR A 345 -5.06 11.20 29.00
N SER A 346 -6.22 10.61 29.33
CA SER A 346 -6.68 10.44 30.72
C SER A 346 -6.30 9.10 31.35
N GLY A 347 -5.78 8.16 30.54
CA GLY A 347 -5.48 6.79 31.00
C GLY A 347 -6.73 5.97 31.34
N HIS A 348 -6.52 4.78 31.91
CA HIS A 348 -7.60 3.91 32.37
C HIS A 348 -8.13 4.38 33.73
N LEU A 349 -9.20 5.16 33.72
CA LEU A 349 -9.87 5.61 34.95
C LEU A 349 -10.66 4.47 35.59
N PRO A 350 -10.82 4.46 36.92
CA PRO A 350 -11.56 3.42 37.63
C PRO A 350 -13.04 3.44 37.25
N ILE A 351 -13.59 2.26 36.93
CA ILE A 351 -15.02 2.08 36.65
C ILE A 351 -15.83 2.37 37.93
N PRO A 352 -16.96 3.10 37.86
CA PRO A 352 -17.86 3.32 38.99
C PRO A 352 -18.24 2.00 39.67
N ARG A 353 -18.25 1.97 41.01
CA ARG A 353 -18.42 0.73 41.79
C ARG A 353 -19.74 0.01 41.47
N HIS A 354 -20.83 0.74 41.31
CA HIS A 354 -22.16 0.17 41.02
C HIS A 354 -22.21 -0.51 39.62
N LEU A 355 -21.32 -0.18 38.67
CA LEU A 355 -21.24 -0.79 37.35
C LEU A 355 -20.28 -1.98 37.29
N ARG A 356 -19.51 -2.25 38.36
CA ARG A 356 -18.59 -3.38 38.39
C ARG A 356 -19.34 -4.70 38.54
N ASP A 357 -18.76 -5.79 37.99
CA ASP A 357 -19.36 -7.11 38.12
C ASP A 357 -19.56 -7.51 39.59
N GLY A 358 -20.76 -7.98 39.89
CA GLY A 358 -21.18 -8.48 41.19
C GLY A 358 -21.36 -9.99 41.30
N HIS A 359 -21.05 -10.76 40.24
CA HIS A 359 -21.37 -12.19 40.17
C HIS A 359 -20.32 -13.15 40.74
N TYR A 360 -19.22 -12.62 41.33
CA TYR A 360 -18.17 -13.44 41.96
C TYR A 360 -18.19 -13.36 43.49
N SER A 361 -17.67 -14.43 44.12
CA SER A 361 -17.56 -14.49 45.58
C SER A 361 -16.67 -13.36 46.13
N GLY A 362 -17.13 -12.59 47.11
CA GLY A 362 -16.45 -11.43 47.69
C GLY A 362 -16.75 -10.10 47.00
N SER A 363 -17.51 -10.06 45.88
CA SER A 363 -17.85 -8.81 45.19
C SER A 363 -18.60 -7.81 46.08
N LYS A 364 -19.48 -8.32 46.98
CA LYS A 364 -20.25 -7.51 47.94
C LYS A 364 -19.34 -6.86 49.01
N GLU A 365 -18.30 -7.55 49.45
CA GLU A 365 -17.33 -7.03 50.44
C GLU A 365 -16.50 -5.89 49.83
N LEU A 366 -16.27 -5.93 48.54
CA LEU A 366 -15.59 -4.88 47.76
C LEU A 366 -16.52 -3.73 47.38
N GLY A 367 -17.83 -3.81 47.67
CA GLY A 367 -18.82 -2.80 47.35
C GLY A 367 -19.16 -2.73 45.86
N ASN A 368 -18.93 -3.80 45.09
CA ASN A 368 -19.23 -3.85 43.66
C ASN A 368 -20.72 -4.15 43.45
N ALA A 369 -21.28 -3.63 42.36
CA ALA A 369 -22.69 -3.76 41.95
C ALA A 369 -23.72 -3.27 43.00
N GLN A 370 -23.27 -2.60 44.07
CA GLN A 370 -24.20 -2.02 45.05
C GLN A 370 -24.81 -0.75 44.47
N ASN A 371 -26.13 -0.59 44.72
CA ASN A 371 -26.93 0.56 44.31
C ASN A 371 -27.05 0.74 42.77
N TYR A 372 -26.82 -0.31 41.97
CA TYR A 372 -27.10 -0.23 40.54
C TYR A 372 -28.63 -0.17 40.34
N LEU A 373 -29.08 0.86 39.65
CA LEU A 373 -30.47 1.03 39.27
C LEU A 373 -30.71 0.38 37.93
N TYR A 374 -31.56 -0.65 37.87
CA TYR A 374 -31.82 -1.40 36.65
C TYR A 374 -32.84 -0.68 35.78
N PRO A 375 -32.47 -0.12 34.59
CA PRO A 375 -33.32 0.76 33.82
C PRO A 375 -34.65 0.14 33.37
N HIS A 376 -34.71 -1.18 33.16
CA HIS A 376 -35.96 -1.85 32.78
C HIS A 376 -37.06 -1.83 33.89
N ASN A 377 -36.72 -1.49 35.13
CA ASN A 377 -37.67 -1.31 36.19
C ASN A 377 -38.29 0.09 36.26
N TYR A 378 -37.89 0.97 35.35
CA TYR A 378 -38.30 2.38 35.34
C TYR A 378 -39.05 2.75 34.03
N PRO A 379 -39.95 3.75 34.10
CA PRO A 379 -40.69 4.23 32.93
C PRO A 379 -39.76 4.62 31.79
N GLY A 380 -40.11 4.19 30.56
CA GLY A 380 -39.29 4.47 29.38
C GLY A 380 -37.93 3.81 29.34
N HIS A 381 -37.69 2.83 30.27
CA HIS A 381 -36.40 2.11 30.44
C HIS A 381 -35.23 3.08 30.64
N TRP A 382 -35.44 4.14 31.38
CA TRP A 382 -34.43 5.15 31.70
C TRP A 382 -34.47 5.49 33.19
N VAL A 383 -33.29 5.70 33.77
CA VAL A 383 -33.12 6.15 35.14
C VAL A 383 -31.85 6.96 35.23
N GLU A 384 -31.88 8.00 36.05
CA GLU A 384 -30.71 8.83 36.28
C GLU A 384 -29.70 8.07 37.17
N GLN A 385 -28.53 7.82 36.59
CA GLN A 385 -27.35 7.34 37.28
C GLN A 385 -26.08 7.63 36.48
N GLU A 386 -24.96 7.71 37.18
CA GLU A 386 -23.66 7.96 36.55
C GLU A 386 -23.11 6.69 35.90
N TYR A 387 -22.70 6.79 34.60
CA TYR A 387 -22.12 5.67 33.86
C TYR A 387 -20.64 5.87 33.55
N LEU A 388 -20.18 7.12 33.45
CA LEU A 388 -18.79 7.44 33.22
C LEU A 388 -18.02 7.57 34.52
N PRO A 389 -16.69 7.33 34.53
CA PRO A 389 -15.83 7.69 35.64
C PRO A 389 -15.95 9.17 36.03
N GLU A 390 -15.92 9.49 37.30
CA GLU A 390 -16.16 10.84 37.84
C GLU A 390 -15.37 11.95 37.14
N LYS A 391 -14.09 11.70 36.82
CA LYS A 391 -13.22 12.69 36.17
C LYS A 391 -13.64 13.04 34.74
N ILE A 392 -14.46 12.21 34.09
CA ILE A 392 -14.92 12.39 32.70
C ILE A 392 -16.44 12.34 32.60
N ARG A 393 -17.17 12.47 33.71
CA ARG A 393 -18.64 12.36 33.70
C ARG A 393 -19.34 13.30 32.75
N ASP A 394 -18.78 14.48 32.50
CA ASP A 394 -19.33 15.50 31.62
C ASP A 394 -18.87 15.38 30.16
N HIS A 395 -18.15 14.30 29.80
CA HIS A 395 -17.70 14.10 28.45
C HIS A 395 -18.82 13.62 27.52
N HIS A 396 -18.87 14.24 26.33
CA HIS A 396 -19.81 13.90 25.27
C HIS A 396 -19.02 13.47 24.02
N TYR A 397 -19.08 12.19 23.69
CA TYR A 397 -18.39 11.64 22.51
C TYR A 397 -19.27 11.69 21.26
N PHE A 398 -20.54 11.28 21.37
CA PHE A 398 -21.46 11.18 20.26
C PHE A 398 -22.28 12.47 20.09
N SER A 399 -22.21 13.02 18.89
CA SER A 399 -23.05 14.11 18.42
C SER A 399 -23.70 13.68 17.12
N PRO A 400 -25.02 13.43 17.08
CA PRO A 400 -25.70 13.05 15.86
C PRO A 400 -25.70 14.18 14.86
N GLU A 401 -25.66 13.82 13.58
CA GLU A 401 -25.80 14.75 12.44
C GLU A 401 -27.26 14.79 11.98
N ASP A 402 -27.64 15.86 11.28
CA ASP A 402 -28.94 15.96 10.63
C ASP A 402 -28.89 15.32 9.24
N SER A 403 -28.50 14.03 9.20
CA SER A 403 -28.31 13.29 7.97
C SER A 403 -29.12 11.98 8.00
N GLY A 404 -29.88 11.73 6.96
CA GLY A 404 -30.71 10.54 6.84
C GLY A 404 -31.88 10.47 7.83
N LYS A 405 -32.82 9.58 7.59
CA LYS A 405 -34.01 9.42 8.44
C LYS A 405 -33.68 8.77 9.79
N TYR A 406 -32.80 7.78 9.75
CA TYR A 406 -32.48 7.00 10.94
C TYR A 406 -31.70 7.81 11.97
N GLU A 407 -30.68 8.56 11.54
CA GLU A 407 -29.89 9.37 12.45
C GLU A 407 -30.69 10.54 13.07
N ARG A 408 -31.58 11.15 12.28
CA ARG A 408 -32.54 12.13 12.84
C ARG A 408 -33.41 11.55 13.94
N ALA A 409 -33.90 10.31 13.79
CA ALA A 409 -34.66 9.63 14.86
C ALA A 409 -33.80 9.38 16.11
N LEU A 410 -32.55 9.01 15.94
CA LEU A 410 -31.59 8.86 17.07
C LEU A 410 -31.30 10.21 17.73
N ALA A 411 -31.16 11.28 16.97
CA ALA A 411 -30.99 12.65 17.49
C ALA A 411 -32.16 13.07 18.38
N GLN A 412 -33.40 12.87 17.91
CA GLN A 412 -34.61 13.14 18.68
C GLN A 412 -34.68 12.30 19.97
N ARG A 413 -34.33 11.02 19.89
CA ARG A 413 -34.27 10.15 21.07
C ARG A 413 -33.22 10.62 22.09
N LYS A 414 -32.03 11.01 21.58
CA LYS A 414 -30.96 11.55 22.44
C LYS A 414 -31.41 12.83 23.12
N GLU A 415 -31.99 13.78 22.40
CA GLU A 415 -32.51 15.03 22.95
C GLU A 415 -33.54 14.76 24.06
N THR A 416 -34.43 13.80 23.86
CA THR A 416 -35.43 13.41 24.87
C THR A 416 -34.74 12.90 26.15
N ILE A 417 -33.70 12.07 26.03
CA ILE A 417 -32.94 11.56 27.17
C ILE A 417 -32.16 12.69 27.86
N ASP A 418 -31.55 13.59 27.10
CA ASP A 418 -30.79 14.71 27.65
C ASP A 418 -31.70 15.68 28.44
N LYS A 419 -32.95 15.88 27.99
CA LYS A 419 -33.98 16.66 28.74
C LYS A 419 -34.35 15.97 30.06
N LEU A 420 -34.48 14.64 30.09
CA LEU A 420 -34.74 13.87 31.31
C LEU A 420 -33.56 13.95 32.30
N ARG A 421 -32.33 14.04 31.82
CA ARG A 421 -31.14 14.22 32.68
C ARG A 421 -31.06 15.59 33.33
N ASN A 422 -31.61 16.60 32.69
CA ASN A 422 -31.52 17.99 33.12
C ASN A 422 -32.77 18.44 33.91
N SER A 423 -33.77 17.58 34.06
CA SER A 423 -35.02 17.82 34.81
C SER A 423 -34.94 17.27 36.20
#